data_3c7c802d698619394d1362c81749b944
#
_entry.id   3c7c802d698619394d1362c81749b944
#
_cell.length_a   1.000
_cell.length_b   1.000
_cell.length_c   1.000
_cell.angle_alpha   90.00
_cell.angle_beta   90.00
_cell.angle_gamma   90.00
#
_symmetry.space_group_name_H-M   'P 1'
#
loop_
_entity.id
_entity.type
_entity.pdbx_description
1 polymer ?
#
loop_
_entity_poly.entity_id
_entity_poly.type
_entity_poly.pdbx_seq_one_letter_code
_entity_poly.pdbx_strand_id
1 'polypeptide(L)'
;MPAPRLTNEERRLFEVGDSFFTQNWVSAPASTDARDGLGPTFNGQACSSCHIRDGRGSPPDPNDEKTNLGLLFRLSIPEINPATQELLGDPNYGNQLQDRAILGVTPEGEMNVSYTEVSGTYEDGTPYSLRKPSYKIANLAFGPLSEELFIGPRLAPQIIGVGLLETIPEERILSLADPEDQNGDGISGRANMVWDSQQESLMLGRFGWKANISTVREQVAAAFSGDIGITSSLRPDTNCPEIQGDCLLAPNGGSPELPDERLDAVTFYTKTLSIPAMRDHEQQDVIAGFEHFNDFGCSSCHSVTHTTGPSSIAALSNQVIHPYTDLLLHDMGEGLADGRPDFLASGREWRTPPLWGLGLIENINGARFLLHDGRARTLEEAILWHGGEALASQGLFKSADIQSRNELLAFLEAL
;
A
#
# COMPACT_ATOMS: atom_id res chain seq x y z
N MET A 1 10.20 -15.04 -2.86
CA MET A 1 10.24 -16.54 -3.01
C MET A 1 8.83 -17.06 -3.16
N PRO A 2 8.60 -18.14 -3.96
CA PRO A 2 7.26 -18.71 -4.14
C PRO A 2 6.73 -19.38 -2.86
N ALA A 3 5.42 -19.38 -2.70
CA ALA A 3 4.74 -20.11 -1.65
C ALA A 3 5.13 -21.61 -1.67
N PRO A 4 5.19 -22.27 -0.52
CA PRO A 4 5.44 -23.72 -0.47
C PRO A 4 4.29 -24.48 -1.14
N ARG A 5 4.57 -25.69 -1.64
CA ARG A 5 3.59 -26.61 -2.26
C ARG A 5 3.03 -26.17 -3.61
N LEU A 6 3.61 -25.22 -4.31
CA LEU A 6 3.27 -24.98 -5.71
C LEU A 6 3.68 -26.16 -6.57
N THR A 7 2.82 -26.57 -7.52
CA THR A 7 3.11 -27.57 -8.55
C THR A 7 4.20 -27.06 -9.51
N ASN A 8 4.75 -27.94 -10.35
CA ASN A 8 5.75 -27.51 -11.35
C ASN A 8 5.19 -26.52 -12.37
N GLU A 9 3.91 -26.61 -12.71
CA GLU A 9 3.24 -25.70 -13.61
C GLU A 9 3.05 -24.32 -12.94
N GLU A 10 2.55 -24.29 -11.72
CA GLU A 10 2.41 -23.09 -10.92
C GLU A 10 3.76 -22.38 -10.67
N ARG A 11 4.85 -23.13 -10.46
CA ARG A 11 6.21 -22.55 -10.34
C ARG A 11 6.66 -21.87 -11.64
N ARG A 12 6.36 -22.46 -12.81
CA ARG A 12 6.65 -21.82 -14.10
C ARG A 12 5.83 -20.56 -14.29
N LEU A 13 4.55 -20.58 -13.91
CA LEU A 13 3.70 -19.39 -13.96
C LEU A 13 4.20 -18.30 -13.02
N PHE A 14 4.67 -18.67 -11.82
CA PHE A 14 5.32 -17.76 -10.88
C PHE A 14 6.56 -17.09 -11.51
N GLU A 15 7.44 -17.85 -12.17
CA GLU A 15 8.64 -17.32 -12.84
C GLU A 15 8.28 -16.39 -14.01
N VAL A 16 7.22 -16.68 -14.75
CA VAL A 16 6.70 -15.80 -15.80
C VAL A 16 6.19 -14.49 -15.20
N GLY A 17 5.39 -14.56 -14.13
CA GLY A 17 4.89 -13.39 -13.43
C GLY A 17 6.01 -12.54 -12.83
N ASP A 18 7.01 -13.16 -12.19
CA ASP A 18 8.22 -12.50 -11.69
C ASP A 18 8.95 -11.72 -12.80
N SER A 19 9.08 -12.33 -13.98
CA SER A 19 9.73 -11.67 -15.13
C SER A 19 8.99 -10.40 -15.56
N PHE A 20 7.64 -10.41 -15.58
CA PHE A 20 6.85 -9.21 -15.92
C PHE A 20 6.82 -8.18 -14.78
N PHE A 21 6.94 -8.62 -13.54
CA PHE A 21 7.00 -7.76 -12.37
C PHE A 21 8.35 -7.05 -12.23
N THR A 22 9.47 -7.75 -12.51
CA THR A 22 10.83 -7.28 -12.19
C THR A 22 11.53 -6.57 -13.34
N GLN A 23 11.21 -6.90 -14.60
CA GLN A 23 11.89 -6.30 -15.75
C GLN A 23 11.18 -5.05 -16.26
N ASN A 24 11.97 -4.06 -16.70
CA ASN A 24 11.43 -2.80 -17.20
C ASN A 24 10.57 -3.01 -18.45
N TRP A 25 9.44 -2.34 -18.45
CA TRP A 25 8.64 -2.08 -19.64
C TRP A 25 9.30 -0.97 -20.46
N VAL A 26 9.13 -1.02 -21.78
CA VAL A 26 9.74 -0.08 -22.73
C VAL A 26 8.67 0.52 -23.62
N SER A 27 8.97 1.71 -24.17
CA SER A 27 8.06 2.39 -25.10
C SER A 27 7.79 1.55 -26.34
N ALA A 28 6.55 1.52 -26.81
CA ALA A 28 6.18 0.90 -28.09
C ALA A 28 6.55 1.82 -29.27
N PRO A 29 6.80 1.25 -30.48
CA PRO A 29 7.05 -0.17 -30.73
C PRO A 29 8.48 -0.57 -30.35
N ALA A 30 8.65 -1.75 -29.78
CA ALA A 30 9.96 -2.28 -29.44
C ALA A 30 10.18 -3.70 -30.00
N SER A 31 11.42 -4.14 -30.08
CA SER A 31 11.77 -5.51 -30.49
C SER A 31 11.34 -6.58 -29.48
N THR A 32 10.94 -6.17 -28.29
CA THR A 32 10.43 -7.03 -27.20
C THR A 32 8.92 -6.87 -27.06
N ASP A 33 8.15 -7.36 -28.05
CA ASP A 33 6.67 -7.27 -28.07
C ASP A 33 5.98 -7.74 -26.78
N ALA A 34 6.68 -8.53 -25.97
CA ALA A 34 6.12 -9.03 -24.71
C ALA A 34 6.14 -7.97 -23.59
N ARG A 35 6.92 -6.92 -23.70
CA ARG A 35 7.13 -5.85 -22.68
C ARG A 35 7.24 -4.46 -23.28
N ASP A 36 6.76 -4.24 -24.47
CA ASP A 36 6.52 -2.90 -24.98
C ASP A 36 5.18 -2.34 -24.49
N GLY A 37 4.92 -1.07 -24.73
CA GLY A 37 3.71 -0.41 -24.23
C GLY A 37 3.88 0.27 -22.88
N LEU A 38 5.13 0.59 -22.43
CA LEU A 38 5.32 1.54 -21.35
C LEU A 38 4.50 2.81 -21.64
N GLY A 39 3.65 3.20 -20.72
CA GLY A 39 2.75 4.33 -20.90
C GLY A 39 3.46 5.63 -21.20
N PRO A 40 2.77 6.58 -21.85
CA PRO A 40 3.33 7.90 -22.18
C PRO A 40 3.83 8.65 -20.94
N THR A 41 3.08 8.58 -19.85
CA THR A 41 3.43 9.08 -18.52
C THR A 41 3.38 7.94 -17.51
N PHE A 42 4.28 7.95 -16.53
CA PHE A 42 4.42 6.88 -15.56
C PHE A 42 5.20 7.34 -14.31
N ASN A 43 5.18 6.54 -13.24
CA ASN A 43 6.03 6.72 -12.05
C ASN A 43 7.15 5.68 -11.99
N GLY A 44 6.96 4.50 -12.55
CA GLY A 44 7.94 3.43 -12.61
C GLY A 44 7.91 2.65 -13.93
N GLN A 45 9.03 2.04 -14.30
CA GLN A 45 9.12 1.21 -15.50
C GLN A 45 8.92 -0.28 -15.21
N ALA A 46 8.88 -0.66 -13.94
CA ALA A 46 8.63 -2.02 -13.45
C ALA A 46 8.01 -1.93 -12.04
N CYS A 47 7.26 -2.94 -11.64
CA CYS A 47 6.73 -3.01 -10.27
C CYS A 47 7.87 -3.05 -9.24
N SER A 48 8.96 -3.76 -9.54
CA SER A 48 10.16 -3.82 -8.70
C SER A 48 10.91 -2.49 -8.53
N SER A 49 10.59 -1.46 -9.33
CA SER A 49 11.12 -0.10 -9.12
C SER A 49 10.67 0.50 -7.79
N CYS A 50 9.44 0.18 -7.37
CA CYS A 50 8.83 0.62 -6.12
C CYS A 50 8.79 -0.49 -5.05
N HIS A 51 8.62 -1.75 -5.47
CA HIS A 51 8.58 -2.92 -4.61
C HIS A 51 9.92 -3.69 -4.66
N ILE A 52 10.98 -3.07 -4.15
CA ILE A 52 12.34 -3.64 -4.17
C ILE A 52 12.33 -4.99 -3.44
N ARG A 53 12.69 -6.08 -4.16
CA ARG A 53 12.68 -7.46 -3.63
C ARG A 53 11.36 -7.85 -2.97
N ASP A 54 10.23 -7.47 -3.60
CA ASP A 54 8.86 -7.67 -3.10
C ASP A 54 8.54 -6.90 -1.81
N GLY A 55 9.43 -6.04 -1.40
CA GLY A 55 9.37 -5.25 -0.20
C GLY A 55 8.67 -3.91 -0.40
N ARG A 56 9.06 -2.97 0.43
CA ARG A 56 8.47 -1.65 0.55
C ARG A 56 9.23 -0.63 -0.29
N GLY A 57 8.56 0.44 -0.71
CA GLY A 57 9.19 1.60 -1.35
C GLY A 57 9.96 2.48 -0.36
N SER A 58 10.66 3.47 -0.89
CA SER A 58 11.35 4.52 -0.13
C SER A 58 10.88 5.88 -0.60
N PRO A 59 10.56 6.83 0.30
CA PRO A 59 10.25 8.20 -0.10
C PRO A 59 11.50 8.88 -0.69
N PRO A 60 11.35 10.00 -1.40
CA PRO A 60 12.47 10.77 -1.90
C PRO A 60 13.43 11.17 -0.78
N ASP A 61 14.74 11.03 -0.99
CA ASP A 61 15.75 11.61 -0.10
C ASP A 61 15.83 13.11 -0.40
N PRO A 62 15.64 13.99 0.59
CA PRO A 62 15.78 15.43 0.40
C PRO A 62 17.15 15.87 -0.14
N ASN A 63 18.18 15.03 0.01
CA ASN A 63 19.54 15.30 -0.46
C ASN A 63 19.88 14.65 -1.80
N ASP A 64 19.01 13.79 -2.34
CA ASP A 64 19.17 13.12 -3.63
C ASP A 64 17.81 13.01 -4.34
N GLU A 65 17.50 14.02 -5.15
CA GLU A 65 16.23 14.14 -5.89
C GLU A 65 15.94 12.97 -6.85
N LYS A 66 16.90 12.08 -7.08
CA LYS A 66 16.77 10.92 -7.97
C LYS A 66 16.25 9.65 -7.27
N THR A 67 16.04 9.70 -5.96
CA THR A 67 15.77 8.50 -5.15
C THR A 67 14.31 8.31 -4.76
N ASN A 68 13.34 8.88 -5.48
CA ASN A 68 11.95 8.45 -5.26
C ASN A 68 11.77 7.00 -5.77
N LEU A 69 11.65 6.07 -4.83
CA LEU A 69 11.47 4.65 -5.10
C LEU A 69 10.11 4.19 -4.52
N GLY A 70 9.03 4.85 -4.96
CA GLY A 70 7.69 4.35 -4.66
C GLY A 70 6.81 5.20 -3.75
N LEU A 71 7.13 6.48 -3.53
CA LEU A 71 6.14 7.43 -3.03
C LEU A 71 5.35 7.99 -4.22
N LEU A 72 4.04 7.88 -4.17
CA LEU A 72 3.09 8.36 -5.16
C LEU A 72 2.16 9.41 -4.55
N PHE A 73 1.71 10.38 -5.35
CA PHE A 73 0.67 11.32 -4.97
C PHE A 73 -0.62 10.98 -5.70
N ARG A 74 -1.58 10.41 -4.97
CA ARG A 74 -2.96 10.27 -5.45
C ARG A 74 -3.63 11.63 -5.44
N LEU A 75 -4.26 11.96 -6.56
CA LEU A 75 -4.95 13.22 -6.77
C LEU A 75 -6.44 12.97 -6.92
N SER A 76 -7.27 13.78 -6.31
CA SER A 76 -8.71 13.75 -6.56
C SER A 76 -9.38 15.06 -6.16
N ILE A 77 -10.51 15.34 -6.79
CA ILE A 77 -11.40 16.44 -6.46
C ILE A 77 -12.62 15.90 -5.69
N PRO A 78 -13.39 16.72 -4.97
CA PRO A 78 -14.54 16.27 -4.17
C PRO A 78 -15.78 15.93 -5.04
N GLU A 79 -15.57 15.36 -6.21
CA GLU A 79 -16.59 14.85 -7.11
C GLU A 79 -16.48 13.34 -7.25
N ILE A 80 -17.64 12.66 -7.33
CA ILE A 80 -17.73 11.20 -7.35
C ILE A 80 -18.22 10.75 -8.72
N ASN A 81 -17.58 9.74 -9.29
CA ASN A 81 -18.10 9.02 -10.43
C ASN A 81 -19.40 8.29 -10.03
N PRO A 82 -20.57 8.61 -10.64
CA PRO A 82 -21.84 8.03 -10.22
C PRO A 82 -21.95 6.51 -10.49
N ALA A 83 -21.15 5.97 -11.40
CA ALA A 83 -21.18 4.55 -11.75
C ALA A 83 -20.30 3.72 -10.79
N THR A 84 -19.08 4.20 -10.48
CA THR A 84 -18.09 3.45 -9.70
C THR A 84 -18.00 3.89 -8.24
N GLN A 85 -18.54 5.07 -7.89
CA GLN A 85 -18.40 5.70 -6.57
C GLN A 85 -16.97 6.15 -6.24
N GLU A 86 -16.02 6.07 -7.18
CA GLU A 86 -14.68 6.60 -7.03
C GLU A 86 -14.66 8.12 -7.11
N LEU A 87 -13.74 8.76 -6.39
CA LEU A 87 -13.49 10.19 -6.58
C LEU A 87 -12.89 10.43 -7.98
N LEU A 88 -13.31 11.51 -8.61
CA LEU A 88 -12.72 11.96 -9.87
C LEU A 88 -11.30 12.49 -9.64
N GLY A 89 -10.43 12.27 -10.62
CA GLY A 89 -9.09 12.84 -10.66
C GLY A 89 -9.11 14.35 -10.94
N ASP A 90 -7.95 15.00 -10.76
CA ASP A 90 -7.77 16.38 -11.23
C ASP A 90 -7.93 16.45 -12.76
N PRO A 91 -8.68 17.41 -13.31
CA PRO A 91 -8.92 17.51 -14.76
C PRO A 91 -7.65 17.62 -15.63
N ASN A 92 -6.57 18.17 -15.07
CA ASN A 92 -5.30 18.39 -15.78
C ASN A 92 -4.26 17.28 -15.54
N TYR A 93 -4.39 16.55 -14.39
CA TYR A 93 -3.35 15.63 -13.89
C TYR A 93 -3.89 14.23 -13.56
N GLY A 94 -5.17 13.95 -13.80
CA GLY A 94 -5.75 12.65 -13.52
C GLY A 94 -5.83 12.31 -12.02
N ASN A 95 -5.83 11.01 -11.72
CA ASN A 95 -5.99 10.50 -10.35
C ASN A 95 -4.68 10.20 -9.62
N GLN A 96 -3.54 10.38 -10.30
CA GLN A 96 -2.19 10.19 -9.76
C GLN A 96 -1.20 11.05 -10.54
N LEU A 97 -0.36 11.81 -9.83
CA LEU A 97 0.67 12.62 -10.47
C LEU A 97 1.72 11.73 -11.15
N GLN A 98 1.97 11.97 -12.44
CA GLN A 98 2.96 11.25 -13.24
C GLN A 98 4.24 12.10 -13.35
N ASP A 99 5.28 11.73 -12.60
CA ASP A 99 6.53 12.48 -12.51
C ASP A 99 7.56 12.12 -13.62
N ARG A 100 7.23 11.14 -14.46
CA ARG A 100 8.06 10.65 -15.57
C ARG A 100 7.25 10.49 -16.85
N ALA A 101 7.95 10.55 -17.98
CA ALA A 101 7.37 10.36 -19.30
C ALA A 101 8.36 9.69 -20.27
N ILE A 102 7.83 9.11 -21.34
CA ILE A 102 8.65 8.64 -22.47
C ILE A 102 9.22 9.82 -23.26
N LEU A 103 10.20 9.54 -24.12
CA LEU A 103 10.80 10.57 -24.98
C LEU A 103 9.74 11.24 -25.86
N GLY A 104 9.66 12.56 -25.81
CA GLY A 104 8.72 13.38 -26.59
C GLY A 104 7.40 13.67 -25.90
N VAL A 105 7.18 13.14 -24.70
CA VAL A 105 6.03 13.46 -23.86
C VAL A 105 6.49 14.26 -22.64
N THR A 106 5.68 15.22 -22.21
CA THR A 106 5.99 16.09 -21.07
C THR A 106 5.52 15.41 -19.78
N PRO A 107 6.37 15.22 -18.73
CA PRO A 107 5.92 14.77 -17.42
C PRO A 107 5.05 15.83 -16.74
N GLU A 108 4.19 15.43 -15.85
CA GLU A 108 3.16 16.29 -15.27
C GLU A 108 3.70 17.31 -14.26
N GLY A 109 4.68 16.91 -13.47
CA GLY A 109 5.25 17.75 -12.41
C GLY A 109 6.24 16.97 -11.55
N GLU A 110 6.66 17.57 -10.44
CA GLU A 110 7.62 17.00 -9.50
C GLU A 110 7.03 16.86 -8.10
N MET A 111 7.24 15.71 -7.47
CA MET A 111 6.85 15.47 -6.07
C MET A 111 7.95 15.92 -5.12
N ASN A 112 7.64 16.88 -4.25
CA ASN A 112 8.55 17.36 -3.22
C ASN A 112 8.02 17.02 -1.83
N VAL A 113 8.88 16.46 -0.99
CA VAL A 113 8.61 16.15 0.42
C VAL A 113 9.63 16.84 1.30
N SER A 114 9.15 17.54 2.31
CA SER A 114 9.99 18.09 3.35
C SER A 114 9.49 17.64 4.72
N TYR A 115 10.37 17.67 5.71
CA TYR A 115 10.05 17.18 7.05
C TYR A 115 10.34 18.21 8.11
N THR A 116 9.49 18.25 9.13
CA THR A 116 9.69 19.05 10.34
C THR A 116 9.73 18.11 11.53
N GLU A 117 10.75 18.24 12.37
CA GLU A 117 10.85 17.44 13.60
C GLU A 117 9.84 17.92 14.66
N VAL A 118 9.15 16.95 15.27
CA VAL A 118 8.18 17.16 16.35
C VAL A 118 8.69 16.43 17.58
N SER A 119 9.22 17.17 18.54
CA SER A 119 9.76 16.62 19.78
C SER A 119 8.67 16.27 20.77
N GLY A 120 8.88 15.21 21.54
CA GLY A 120 8.03 14.80 22.66
C GLY A 120 8.85 14.12 23.75
N THR A 121 8.19 13.71 24.82
CA THR A 121 8.79 12.99 25.94
C THR A 121 7.91 11.85 26.39
N TYR A 122 8.53 10.74 26.78
CA TYR A 122 7.87 9.66 27.51
C TYR A 122 7.57 10.11 28.95
N GLU A 123 6.74 9.36 29.67
CA GLU A 123 6.44 9.68 31.07
C GLU A 123 7.67 9.56 31.98
N ASP A 124 8.64 8.73 31.64
CA ASP A 124 9.93 8.62 32.34
C ASP A 124 10.89 9.76 32.04
N GLY A 125 10.49 10.75 31.20
CA GLY A 125 11.31 11.92 30.84
C GLY A 125 12.26 11.69 29.65
N THR A 126 12.32 10.49 29.08
CA THR A 126 13.12 10.19 27.87
C THR A 126 12.59 10.98 26.68
N PRO A 127 13.40 11.74 25.95
CA PRO A 127 12.94 12.47 24.77
C PRO A 127 12.79 11.55 23.56
N TYR A 128 11.83 11.88 22.68
CA TYR A 128 11.71 11.31 21.34
C TYR A 128 11.49 12.43 20.31
N SER A 129 11.74 12.13 19.03
CA SER A 129 11.46 13.03 17.94
C SER A 129 10.73 12.28 16.83
N LEU A 130 9.67 12.89 16.29
CA LEU A 130 8.89 12.39 15.17
C LEU A 130 9.10 13.30 13.95
N ARG A 131 8.97 12.75 12.75
CA ARG A 131 9.16 13.46 11.50
C ARG A 131 7.83 13.73 10.81
N LYS A 132 7.32 14.97 10.88
CA LYS A 132 6.08 15.39 10.21
C LYS A 132 6.36 15.78 8.75
N PRO A 133 5.77 15.12 7.76
CA PRO A 133 5.95 15.46 6.35
C PRO A 133 5.11 16.67 5.93
N SER A 134 5.60 17.36 4.89
CA SER A 134 4.87 18.37 4.13
C SER A 134 5.09 18.07 2.65
N TYR A 135 4.01 18.02 1.87
CA TYR A 135 4.01 17.64 0.47
C TYR A 135 3.74 18.83 -0.42
N LYS A 136 4.42 18.90 -1.55
CA LYS A 136 4.24 19.95 -2.55
C LYS A 136 4.45 19.38 -3.94
N ILE A 137 3.61 19.78 -4.89
CA ILE A 137 3.82 19.53 -6.31
C ILE A 137 4.45 20.80 -6.91
N ALA A 138 5.55 20.63 -7.63
CA ALA A 138 6.29 21.70 -8.29
C ALA A 138 6.35 21.46 -9.80
N ASN A 139 6.75 22.48 -10.54
CA ASN A 139 7.01 22.41 -11.99
C ASN A 139 5.82 21.83 -12.79
N LEU A 140 4.60 22.23 -12.43
CA LEU A 140 3.36 21.82 -13.09
C LEU A 140 3.38 22.17 -14.59
N ALA A 141 3.21 21.16 -15.46
CA ALA A 141 3.31 21.33 -16.91
C ALA A 141 1.99 21.71 -17.60
N PHE A 142 0.85 21.39 -17.00
CA PHE A 142 -0.49 21.48 -17.65
C PHE A 142 -1.44 22.46 -16.95
N GLY A 143 -0.88 23.52 -16.39
CA GLY A 143 -1.66 24.56 -15.70
C GLY A 143 -1.80 24.34 -14.20
N PRO A 144 -2.65 25.11 -13.53
CA PRO A 144 -2.84 25.00 -12.09
C PRO A 144 -3.58 23.72 -11.70
N LEU A 145 -3.31 23.23 -10.49
CA LEU A 145 -4.13 22.21 -9.84
C LEU A 145 -5.50 22.78 -9.47
N SER A 146 -6.49 21.92 -9.33
CA SER A 146 -7.82 22.27 -8.84
C SER A 146 -7.74 22.90 -7.44
N GLU A 147 -8.60 23.88 -7.14
CA GLU A 147 -8.60 24.60 -5.85
C GLU A 147 -8.95 23.67 -4.67
N GLU A 148 -9.83 22.70 -4.89
CA GLU A 148 -10.31 21.74 -3.89
C GLU A 148 -9.61 20.38 -4.02
N LEU A 149 -8.34 20.37 -4.48
CA LEU A 149 -7.59 19.13 -4.70
C LEU A 149 -7.22 18.44 -3.38
N PHE A 150 -7.51 17.16 -3.29
CA PHE A 150 -6.93 16.27 -2.30
C PHE A 150 -5.62 15.66 -2.81
N ILE A 151 -4.57 15.74 -2.03
CA ILE A 151 -3.28 15.07 -2.29
C ILE A 151 -3.10 13.95 -1.25
N GLY A 152 -3.15 12.71 -1.72
CA GLY A 152 -2.96 11.53 -0.88
C GLY A 152 -1.60 10.88 -1.13
N PRO A 153 -0.57 11.12 -0.29
CA PRO A 153 0.72 10.45 -0.40
C PRO A 153 0.58 8.96 -0.07
N ARG A 154 1.16 8.11 -0.90
CA ARG A 154 1.12 6.65 -0.75
C ARG A 154 2.49 6.07 -1.03
N LEU A 155 3.12 5.51 -0.01
CA LEU A 155 4.34 4.73 -0.18
C LEU A 155 3.98 3.30 -0.58
N ALA A 156 4.66 2.75 -1.59
CA ALA A 156 4.47 1.38 -2.00
C ALA A 156 4.63 0.41 -0.81
N PRO A 157 3.61 -0.38 -0.44
CA PRO A 157 3.69 -1.33 0.67
C PRO A 157 4.45 -2.59 0.25
N GLN A 158 4.85 -3.41 1.20
CA GLN A 158 5.30 -4.77 0.92
C GLN A 158 4.14 -5.60 0.33
N ILE A 159 4.46 -6.50 -0.61
CA ILE A 159 3.45 -7.29 -1.34
C ILE A 159 3.43 -8.77 -0.98
N ILE A 160 4.24 -9.19 -0.01
CA ILE A 160 4.30 -10.58 0.47
C ILE A 160 2.98 -10.98 1.13
N GLY A 161 2.54 -12.21 0.91
CA GLY A 161 1.38 -12.81 1.56
C GLY A 161 0.00 -12.24 1.15
N VAL A 162 -0.09 -11.33 0.18
CA VAL A 162 -1.38 -10.72 -0.21
C VAL A 162 -2.41 -11.75 -0.72
N GLY A 163 -1.97 -12.84 -1.34
CA GLY A 163 -2.90 -13.93 -1.72
C GLY A 163 -3.49 -14.68 -0.52
N LEU A 164 -2.76 -14.78 0.60
CA LEU A 164 -3.30 -15.31 1.85
C LEU A 164 -4.35 -14.34 2.43
N LEU A 165 -4.10 -13.03 2.40
CA LEU A 165 -5.07 -12.01 2.84
C LEU A 165 -6.33 -12.02 1.99
N GLU A 166 -6.21 -12.18 0.67
CA GLU A 166 -7.35 -12.28 -0.24
C GLU A 166 -8.26 -13.49 0.09
N THR A 167 -7.65 -14.57 0.56
CA THR A 167 -8.36 -15.82 0.86
C THR A 167 -8.96 -15.87 2.29
N ILE A 168 -8.80 -14.85 3.11
CA ILE A 168 -9.54 -14.75 4.37
C ILE A 168 -11.04 -14.62 4.03
N PRO A 169 -11.95 -15.45 4.61
CA PRO A 169 -13.39 -15.33 4.37
C PRO A 169 -13.91 -13.92 4.71
N GLU A 170 -14.80 -13.39 3.88
CA GLU A 170 -15.39 -12.05 4.08
C GLU A 170 -16.13 -11.96 5.41
N GLU A 171 -16.88 -13.01 5.76
CA GLU A 171 -17.59 -13.08 7.03
C GLU A 171 -16.66 -12.96 8.25
N ARG A 172 -15.41 -13.45 8.10
CA ARG A 172 -14.42 -13.30 9.16
C ARG A 172 -13.99 -11.85 9.35
N ILE A 173 -13.76 -11.11 8.27
CA ILE A 173 -13.39 -9.70 8.31
C ILE A 173 -14.56 -8.88 8.88
N LEU A 174 -15.75 -9.09 8.33
CA LEU A 174 -16.95 -8.38 8.78
C LEU A 174 -17.33 -8.69 10.24
N SER A 175 -16.98 -9.88 10.75
CA SER A 175 -17.20 -10.23 12.15
C SER A 175 -16.30 -9.49 13.16
N LEU A 176 -15.25 -8.82 12.67
CA LEU A 176 -14.35 -7.99 13.47
C LEU A 176 -14.76 -6.51 13.46
N ALA A 177 -15.66 -6.12 12.55
CA ALA A 177 -16.12 -4.74 12.44
C ALA A 177 -17.13 -4.39 13.55
N ASP A 178 -16.96 -3.21 14.12
CA ASP A 178 -17.89 -2.61 15.09
C ASP A 178 -18.09 -1.11 14.80
N PRO A 179 -18.62 -0.75 13.61
CA PRO A 179 -18.66 0.64 13.14
C PRO A 179 -19.41 1.61 14.07
N GLU A 180 -20.23 1.10 14.96
CA GLU A 180 -21.01 1.88 15.93
C GLU A 180 -20.41 1.83 17.36
N ASP A 181 -19.21 1.22 17.52
CA ASP A 181 -18.55 1.02 18.82
C ASP A 181 -19.52 0.47 19.90
N GLN A 182 -20.21 -0.62 19.56
CA GLN A 182 -21.26 -1.20 20.44
C GLN A 182 -20.69 -1.77 21.73
N ASN A 183 -19.43 -2.21 21.72
CA ASN A 183 -18.74 -2.73 22.89
C ASN A 183 -18.19 -1.60 23.80
N GLY A 184 -18.09 -0.35 23.29
CA GLY A 184 -17.70 0.84 24.04
C GLY A 184 -16.20 0.92 24.34
N ASP A 185 -15.35 0.26 23.54
CA ASP A 185 -13.89 0.28 23.73
C ASP A 185 -13.19 1.44 22.97
N GLY A 186 -13.95 2.21 22.19
CA GLY A 186 -13.45 3.33 21.39
C GLY A 186 -12.81 2.93 20.07
N ILE A 187 -12.98 1.68 19.63
CA ILE A 187 -12.42 1.13 18.39
C ILE A 187 -13.57 0.67 17.50
N SER A 188 -13.82 1.39 16.41
CA SER A 188 -14.93 1.07 15.52
C SER A 188 -14.61 -0.05 14.54
N GLY A 189 -13.52 0.03 13.81
CA GLY A 189 -13.20 -0.91 12.74
C GLY A 189 -14.29 -0.99 11.66
N ARG A 190 -14.10 -0.34 10.51
CA ARG A 190 -15.10 -0.30 9.44
C ARG A 190 -14.63 -1.00 8.18
N ALA A 191 -15.51 -1.77 7.54
CA ALA A 191 -15.27 -2.31 6.21
C ALA A 191 -15.37 -1.19 5.17
N ASN A 192 -14.45 -1.17 4.18
CA ASN A 192 -14.60 -0.35 2.98
C ASN A 192 -15.28 -1.18 1.90
N MET A 193 -16.36 -0.65 1.30
CA MET A 193 -17.04 -1.25 0.15
C MET A 193 -16.62 -0.48 -1.10
N VAL A 194 -16.03 -1.18 -2.06
CA VAL A 194 -15.30 -0.56 -3.17
C VAL A 194 -15.73 -1.15 -4.51
N TRP A 195 -15.65 -0.37 -5.58
CA TRP A 195 -15.97 -0.85 -6.91
C TRP A 195 -14.97 -1.90 -7.39
N ASP A 196 -15.50 -3.01 -7.87
CA ASP A 196 -14.74 -4.06 -8.53
C ASP A 196 -15.13 -4.11 -10.01
N SER A 197 -14.16 -3.86 -10.91
CA SER A 197 -14.42 -3.74 -12.35
C SER A 197 -14.77 -5.07 -12.98
N GLN A 198 -14.31 -6.18 -12.40
CA GLN A 198 -14.61 -7.53 -12.91
C GLN A 198 -16.02 -7.98 -12.51
N GLN A 199 -16.49 -7.59 -11.31
CA GLN A 199 -17.81 -7.92 -10.81
C GLN A 199 -18.86 -6.86 -11.16
N GLU A 200 -18.43 -5.69 -11.63
CA GLU A 200 -19.28 -4.51 -11.88
C GLU A 200 -20.20 -4.17 -10.69
N SER A 201 -19.66 -4.29 -9.48
CA SER A 201 -20.39 -4.09 -8.21
C SER A 201 -19.46 -3.69 -7.08
N LEU A 202 -20.07 -3.21 -5.98
CA LEU A 202 -19.33 -2.94 -4.76
C LEU A 202 -19.00 -4.24 -4.03
N MET A 203 -17.71 -4.42 -3.72
CA MET A 203 -17.14 -5.56 -3.03
C MET A 203 -16.38 -5.11 -1.79
N LEU A 204 -16.11 -6.04 -0.87
CA LEU A 204 -15.27 -5.76 0.30
C LEU A 204 -13.85 -5.38 -0.15
N GLY A 205 -13.42 -4.17 0.21
CA GLY A 205 -12.05 -3.71 0.01
C GLY A 205 -11.08 -4.37 0.98
N ARG A 206 -9.91 -4.79 0.48
CA ARG A 206 -8.89 -5.53 1.25
C ARG A 206 -7.49 -4.95 1.07
N PHE A 207 -7.23 -4.32 -0.09
CA PHE A 207 -5.91 -3.86 -0.51
C PHE A 207 -5.85 -2.33 -0.63
N GLY A 208 -4.64 -1.83 -0.81
CA GLY A 208 -4.38 -0.40 -0.68
C GLY A 208 -4.34 0.07 0.77
N TRP A 209 -3.88 1.28 1.00
CA TRP A 209 -3.75 1.87 2.34
C TRP A 209 -5.10 2.20 3.00
N LYS A 210 -6.15 2.36 2.20
CA LYS A 210 -7.53 2.64 2.67
C LYS A 210 -8.50 1.50 2.34
N ALA A 211 -8.00 0.27 2.19
CA ALA A 211 -8.82 -0.88 1.75
C ALA A 211 -9.66 -0.53 0.51
N ASN A 212 -9.09 0.17 -0.44
CA ASN A 212 -9.80 0.74 -1.59
C ASN A 212 -9.76 -0.14 -2.84
N ILE A 213 -9.26 -1.37 -2.72
CA ILE A 213 -9.21 -2.39 -3.78
C ILE A 213 -9.69 -3.73 -3.23
N SER A 214 -10.53 -4.42 -4.00
CA SER A 214 -11.19 -5.68 -3.60
C SER A 214 -10.30 -6.92 -3.73
N THR A 215 -9.58 -7.05 -4.86
CA THR A 215 -8.81 -8.25 -5.22
C THR A 215 -7.37 -7.91 -5.61
N VAL A 216 -6.49 -8.91 -5.55
CA VAL A 216 -5.10 -8.75 -6.04
C VAL A 216 -5.06 -8.48 -7.54
N ARG A 217 -5.98 -9.06 -8.32
CA ARG A 217 -6.06 -8.82 -9.78
C ARG A 217 -6.41 -7.37 -10.09
N GLU A 218 -7.38 -6.80 -9.38
CA GLU A 218 -7.71 -5.37 -9.47
C GLU A 218 -6.54 -4.48 -9.04
N GLN A 219 -5.82 -4.85 -7.98
CA GLN A 219 -4.64 -4.11 -7.52
C GLN A 219 -3.53 -4.11 -8.56
N VAL A 220 -3.27 -5.26 -9.20
CA VAL A 220 -2.25 -5.38 -10.26
C VAL A 220 -2.66 -4.57 -11.49
N ALA A 221 -3.93 -4.63 -11.92
CA ALA A 221 -4.44 -3.84 -13.03
C ALA A 221 -4.37 -2.33 -12.75
N ALA A 222 -4.73 -1.91 -11.53
CA ALA A 222 -4.64 -0.51 -11.10
C ALA A 222 -3.18 0.00 -11.07
N ALA A 223 -2.22 -0.84 -10.66
CA ALA A 223 -0.80 -0.51 -10.67
C ALA A 223 -0.24 -0.42 -12.12
N PHE A 224 -0.62 -1.32 -13.00
CA PHE A 224 -0.25 -1.20 -14.41
C PHE A 224 -0.76 0.10 -15.02
N SER A 225 -2.01 0.47 -14.79
CA SER A 225 -2.59 1.71 -15.30
C SER A 225 -1.99 2.94 -14.64
N GLY A 226 -1.98 3.01 -13.30
CA GLY A 226 -1.57 4.20 -12.56
C GLY A 226 -0.06 4.41 -12.51
N ASP A 227 0.73 3.34 -12.30
CA ASP A 227 2.16 3.47 -11.99
C ASP A 227 3.04 3.30 -13.24
N ILE A 228 2.60 2.47 -14.21
CA ILE A 228 3.35 2.15 -15.44
C ILE A 228 2.68 2.75 -16.70
N GLY A 229 1.42 3.20 -16.58
CA GLY A 229 0.65 3.82 -17.68
C GLY A 229 0.14 2.83 -18.72
N ILE A 230 0.01 1.55 -18.40
CA ILE A 230 -0.37 0.46 -19.32
C ILE A 230 -1.84 0.09 -19.13
N THR A 231 -2.60 0.11 -20.23
CA THR A 231 -4.02 -0.28 -20.25
C THR A 231 -4.21 -1.78 -20.15
N SER A 232 -5.34 -2.22 -19.58
CA SER A 232 -5.74 -3.62 -19.47
C SER A 232 -7.23 -3.78 -19.69
N SER A 233 -7.73 -5.02 -19.74
CA SER A 233 -9.17 -5.30 -19.81
C SER A 233 -9.97 -4.70 -18.64
N LEU A 234 -9.35 -4.58 -17.44
CA LEU A 234 -9.96 -4.01 -16.24
C LEU A 234 -9.77 -2.47 -16.16
N ARG A 235 -8.78 -1.93 -16.84
CA ARG A 235 -8.47 -0.49 -16.91
C ARG A 235 -8.20 -0.14 -18.38
N PRO A 236 -9.27 0.00 -19.22
CA PRO A 236 -9.11 0.18 -20.67
C PRO A 236 -8.69 1.59 -21.06
N ASP A 237 -8.92 2.57 -20.21
CA ASP A 237 -8.64 3.97 -20.47
C ASP A 237 -7.18 4.32 -20.14
N THR A 238 -6.59 5.20 -20.95
CA THR A 238 -5.25 5.73 -20.68
C THR A 238 -5.28 6.67 -19.48
N ASN A 239 -4.15 6.82 -18.80
CA ASN A 239 -4.01 7.80 -17.71
C ASN A 239 -3.73 9.24 -18.20
N CYS A 240 -3.90 9.51 -19.51
CA CYS A 240 -3.69 10.83 -20.12
C CYS A 240 -4.95 11.71 -20.02
N PRO A 241 -4.98 12.80 -19.24
CA PRO A 241 -6.03 13.81 -19.31
C PRO A 241 -6.14 14.46 -20.69
N GLU A 242 -7.34 14.97 -21.04
CA GLU A 242 -7.62 15.55 -22.38
C GLU A 242 -6.70 16.73 -22.76
N ILE A 243 -6.22 17.50 -21.80
CA ILE A 243 -5.32 18.63 -22.01
C ILE A 243 -3.89 18.19 -22.41
N GLN A 244 -3.53 16.94 -22.15
CA GLN A 244 -2.19 16.39 -22.38
C GLN A 244 -2.06 15.81 -23.80
N GLY A 245 -2.08 16.67 -24.80
CA GLY A 245 -2.11 16.27 -26.22
C GLY A 245 -0.97 15.34 -26.63
N ASP A 246 0.25 15.57 -26.17
CA ASP A 246 1.42 14.71 -26.48
C ASP A 246 1.26 13.32 -25.87
N CYS A 247 0.67 13.22 -24.70
CA CYS A 247 0.34 11.96 -24.04
C CYS A 247 -0.68 11.15 -24.87
N LEU A 248 -1.78 11.79 -25.29
CA LEU A 248 -2.83 11.17 -26.08
C LEU A 248 -2.39 10.71 -27.48
N LEU A 249 -1.37 11.37 -28.05
CA LEU A 249 -0.84 11.04 -29.39
C LEU A 249 0.36 10.09 -29.34
N ALA A 250 0.81 9.73 -28.16
CA ALA A 250 1.97 8.85 -28.00
C ALA A 250 1.71 7.43 -28.56
N PRO A 251 2.74 6.74 -29.05
CA PRO A 251 2.61 5.34 -29.44
C PRO A 251 2.19 4.46 -28.25
N ASN A 252 1.31 3.50 -28.50
CA ASN A 252 0.89 2.49 -27.51
C ASN A 252 1.26 1.07 -27.99
N GLY A 253 1.26 0.12 -27.04
CA GLY A 253 1.61 -1.28 -27.29
C GLY A 253 0.42 -2.16 -27.74
N GLY A 254 -0.77 -1.58 -27.94
CA GLY A 254 -1.97 -2.32 -28.33
C GLY A 254 -3.24 -1.81 -27.67
N SER A 255 -4.35 -2.55 -27.80
CA SER A 255 -5.63 -2.19 -27.15
C SER A 255 -6.38 -3.45 -26.71
N PRO A 256 -6.35 -3.82 -25.44
CA PRO A 256 -5.48 -3.27 -24.39
C PRO A 256 -4.00 -3.61 -24.62
N GLU A 257 -3.09 -2.85 -23.99
CA GLU A 257 -1.65 -3.07 -24.08
C GLU A 257 -1.19 -4.29 -23.29
N LEU A 258 -1.84 -4.56 -22.16
CA LEU A 258 -1.62 -5.74 -21.32
C LEU A 258 -2.68 -6.82 -21.59
N PRO A 259 -2.34 -7.91 -22.29
CA PRO A 259 -3.23 -9.07 -22.42
C PRO A 259 -3.51 -9.72 -21.07
N ASP A 260 -4.70 -10.32 -20.93
CA ASP A 260 -5.13 -10.97 -19.68
C ASP A 260 -4.16 -12.06 -19.20
N GLU A 261 -3.53 -12.81 -20.09
CA GLU A 261 -2.56 -13.84 -19.72
C GLU A 261 -1.36 -13.25 -18.96
N ARG A 262 -0.93 -12.04 -19.31
CA ARG A 262 0.19 -11.35 -18.62
C ARG A 262 -0.29 -10.76 -17.30
N LEU A 263 -1.48 -10.14 -17.29
CA LEU A 263 -2.11 -9.65 -16.06
C LEU A 263 -2.29 -10.78 -15.05
N ASP A 264 -2.77 -11.95 -15.50
CA ASP A 264 -2.97 -13.13 -14.67
C ASP A 264 -1.65 -13.74 -14.17
N ALA A 265 -0.60 -13.71 -14.99
CA ALA A 265 0.73 -14.18 -14.57
C ALA A 265 1.31 -13.30 -13.44
N VAL A 266 1.23 -11.97 -13.56
CA VAL A 266 1.68 -11.05 -12.49
C VAL A 266 0.77 -11.18 -11.26
N THR A 267 -0.52 -11.34 -11.45
CA THR A 267 -1.47 -11.61 -10.35
C THR A 267 -1.11 -12.89 -9.61
N PHE A 268 -0.80 -13.96 -10.34
CA PHE A 268 -0.40 -15.24 -9.75
C PHE A 268 0.91 -15.12 -8.97
N TYR A 269 1.93 -14.44 -9.54
CA TYR A 269 3.17 -14.14 -8.86
C TYR A 269 2.91 -13.43 -7.54
N THR A 270 2.16 -12.33 -7.57
CA THR A 270 1.86 -11.50 -6.40
C THR A 270 1.10 -12.28 -5.33
N LYS A 271 0.08 -13.08 -5.72
CA LYS A 271 -0.68 -13.94 -4.80
C LYS A 271 0.16 -15.01 -4.13
N THR A 272 1.17 -15.52 -4.82
CA THR A 272 1.95 -16.68 -4.36
C THR A 272 3.33 -16.33 -3.81
N LEU A 273 3.58 -15.06 -3.52
CA LEU A 273 4.73 -14.63 -2.72
C LEU A 273 4.61 -15.13 -1.28
N SER A 274 5.64 -15.86 -0.82
CA SER A 274 5.67 -16.37 0.54
C SER A 274 5.90 -15.28 1.57
N ILE A 275 5.36 -15.49 2.77
CA ILE A 275 5.69 -14.70 3.95
C ILE A 275 6.97 -15.26 4.61
N PRO A 276 7.80 -14.42 5.26
CA PRO A 276 8.89 -14.89 6.09
C PRO A 276 8.36 -15.55 7.36
N ALA A 277 9.12 -16.48 7.90
CA ALA A 277 8.85 -17.02 9.22
C ALA A 277 9.20 -15.99 10.30
N MET A 278 8.45 -15.99 11.39
CA MET A 278 8.80 -15.25 12.59
C MET A 278 10.16 -15.72 13.12
N ARG A 279 11.02 -14.75 13.46
CA ARG A 279 12.36 -15.00 13.96
C ARG A 279 12.38 -14.98 15.48
N ASP A 280 13.38 -15.58 16.08
CA ASP A 280 13.69 -15.48 17.51
C ASP A 280 12.50 -15.71 18.47
N HIS A 281 11.47 -16.41 18.02
CA HIS A 281 10.19 -16.58 18.71
C HIS A 281 10.28 -17.31 20.06
N GLU A 282 11.42 -17.95 20.36
CA GLU A 282 11.69 -18.62 21.64
C GLU A 282 12.44 -17.71 22.63
N GLN A 283 12.87 -16.53 22.23
CA GLN A 283 13.58 -15.60 23.12
C GLN A 283 12.61 -14.94 24.09
N GLN A 284 13.07 -14.73 25.34
CA GLN A 284 12.21 -14.27 26.44
C GLN A 284 11.68 -12.85 26.22
N ASP A 285 12.49 -11.98 25.62
CA ASP A 285 12.11 -10.61 25.26
C ASP A 285 11.06 -10.57 24.14
N VAL A 286 11.12 -11.49 23.18
CA VAL A 286 10.11 -11.64 22.11
C VAL A 286 8.80 -12.16 22.67
N ILE A 287 8.86 -13.13 23.60
CA ILE A 287 7.67 -13.68 24.28
C ILE A 287 7.01 -12.59 25.13
N ALA A 288 7.79 -11.89 25.97
CA ALA A 288 7.28 -10.78 26.80
C ALA A 288 6.74 -9.65 25.91
N GLY A 289 7.37 -9.35 24.79
CA GLY A 289 6.90 -8.36 23.83
C GLY A 289 5.56 -8.71 23.20
N PHE A 290 5.26 -9.98 22.95
CA PHE A 290 3.92 -10.41 22.54
C PHE A 290 2.87 -10.23 23.64
N GLU A 291 3.22 -10.43 24.91
CA GLU A 291 2.34 -10.11 26.04
C GLU A 291 2.04 -8.60 26.05
N HIS A 292 3.07 -7.75 25.95
CA HIS A 292 2.90 -6.29 25.87
C HIS A 292 2.12 -5.82 24.63
N PHE A 293 2.25 -6.51 23.49
CA PHE A 293 1.42 -6.26 22.32
C PHE A 293 -0.08 -6.42 22.60
N ASN A 294 -0.45 -7.41 23.40
CA ASN A 294 -1.83 -7.59 23.85
C ASN A 294 -2.21 -6.59 24.95
N ASP A 295 -1.37 -6.43 25.97
CA ASP A 295 -1.65 -5.57 27.13
C ASP A 295 -1.77 -4.09 26.74
N PHE A 296 -1.03 -3.63 25.72
CA PHE A 296 -1.15 -2.27 25.20
C PHE A 296 -2.31 -2.11 24.21
N GLY A 297 -3.08 -3.16 23.96
CA GLY A 297 -4.28 -3.13 23.12
C GLY A 297 -3.98 -3.13 21.60
N CYS A 298 -2.74 -3.40 21.18
CA CYS A 298 -2.38 -3.44 19.75
C CYS A 298 -3.17 -4.50 18.98
N SER A 299 -3.47 -5.65 19.63
CA SER A 299 -4.21 -6.77 19.05
C SER A 299 -5.70 -6.47 18.77
N SER A 300 -6.23 -5.35 19.27
CA SER A 300 -7.61 -4.93 18.97
C SER A 300 -7.84 -4.58 17.49
N CYS A 301 -6.83 -3.99 16.84
CA CYS A 301 -6.81 -3.72 15.39
C CYS A 301 -5.91 -4.74 14.66
N HIS A 302 -4.74 -5.02 15.21
CA HIS A 302 -3.79 -5.98 14.65
C HIS A 302 -4.16 -7.42 15.05
N SER A 303 -5.32 -7.90 14.57
CA SER A 303 -5.83 -9.25 14.82
C SER A 303 -4.78 -10.32 14.48
N VAL A 304 -4.38 -11.11 15.47
CA VAL A 304 -3.21 -12.00 15.37
C VAL A 304 -3.41 -13.12 14.37
N THR A 305 -4.61 -13.74 14.35
CA THR A 305 -4.82 -15.01 13.65
C THR A 305 -6.05 -15.00 12.77
N HIS A 306 -5.86 -15.51 11.55
CA HIS A 306 -6.94 -15.85 10.62
C HIS A 306 -6.77 -17.25 10.07
N THR A 307 -7.86 -17.79 9.52
CA THR A 307 -7.83 -19.02 8.71
C THR A 307 -8.29 -18.67 7.32
N THR A 308 -7.50 -19.00 6.31
CA THR A 308 -7.87 -18.79 4.90
C THR A 308 -8.96 -19.77 4.48
N GLY A 309 -9.85 -19.34 3.61
CA GLY A 309 -10.88 -20.18 3.00
C GLY A 309 -10.35 -21.07 1.88
N PRO A 310 -11.24 -21.72 1.13
CA PRO A 310 -10.91 -22.44 -0.09
C PRO A 310 -10.35 -21.49 -1.17
N SER A 311 -9.34 -21.95 -1.91
CA SER A 311 -8.74 -21.22 -3.01
C SER A 311 -8.48 -22.15 -4.19
N SER A 312 -8.54 -21.64 -5.41
CA SER A 312 -8.09 -22.37 -6.61
C SER A 312 -6.58 -22.67 -6.58
N ILE A 313 -5.81 -21.87 -5.83
CA ILE A 313 -4.39 -22.12 -5.56
C ILE A 313 -4.30 -22.90 -4.24
N ALA A 314 -4.04 -24.21 -4.34
CA ALA A 314 -4.05 -25.11 -3.18
C ALA A 314 -3.10 -24.67 -2.06
N ALA A 315 -1.98 -24.02 -2.41
CA ALA A 315 -1.02 -23.48 -1.45
C ALA A 315 -1.58 -22.37 -0.56
N LEU A 316 -2.69 -21.73 -0.92
CA LEU A 316 -3.33 -20.65 -0.16
C LEU A 316 -4.55 -21.13 0.63
N SER A 317 -5.04 -22.36 0.38
CA SER A 317 -6.29 -22.88 0.97
C SER A 317 -6.12 -23.35 2.40
N ASN A 318 -7.07 -22.99 3.26
CA ASN A 318 -7.23 -23.54 4.61
C ASN A 318 -5.95 -23.47 5.46
N GLN A 319 -5.23 -22.35 5.37
CA GLN A 319 -4.03 -22.08 6.15
C GLN A 319 -4.40 -21.30 7.42
N VAL A 320 -3.81 -21.66 8.55
CA VAL A 320 -3.76 -20.78 9.72
C VAL A 320 -2.61 -19.80 9.51
N ILE A 321 -2.91 -18.52 9.54
CA ILE A 321 -1.95 -17.44 9.27
C ILE A 321 -1.97 -16.41 10.40
N HIS A 322 -0.84 -15.72 10.59
CA HIS A 322 -0.67 -14.70 11.61
C HIS A 322 -0.25 -13.35 10.97
N PRO A 323 -1.19 -12.66 10.30
CA PRO A 323 -0.87 -11.43 9.59
C PRO A 323 -0.84 -10.19 10.49
N TYR A 324 -1.40 -10.25 11.68
CA TYR A 324 -1.54 -9.12 12.60
C TYR A 324 -2.27 -7.93 11.94
N THR A 325 -3.47 -8.20 11.43
CA THR A 325 -4.38 -7.22 10.82
C THR A 325 -5.82 -7.74 10.86
N ASP A 326 -6.77 -6.87 10.98
CA ASP A 326 -8.19 -7.14 10.78
C ASP A 326 -8.68 -6.78 9.37
N LEU A 327 -7.84 -6.08 8.57
CA LEU A 327 -8.13 -5.52 7.25
C LEU A 327 -9.22 -4.42 7.25
N LEU A 328 -9.59 -3.90 8.41
CA LEU A 328 -10.59 -2.86 8.57
C LEU A 328 -9.96 -1.46 8.57
N LEU A 329 -10.81 -0.46 8.40
CA LEU A 329 -10.48 0.96 8.51
C LEU A 329 -10.63 1.42 9.95
N HIS A 330 -9.63 2.18 10.42
CA HIS A 330 -9.65 2.84 11.73
C HIS A 330 -9.29 4.31 11.59
N ASP A 331 -9.97 5.18 12.33
CA ASP A 331 -9.62 6.60 12.44
C ASP A 331 -8.31 6.74 13.24
N MET A 332 -7.25 7.10 12.55
CA MET A 332 -5.92 7.26 13.13
C MET A 332 -5.61 8.69 13.58
N GLY A 333 -6.64 9.54 13.64
CA GLY A 333 -6.53 10.93 14.10
C GLY A 333 -5.86 11.88 13.10
N GLU A 334 -5.81 13.15 13.48
CA GLU A 334 -5.27 14.24 12.64
C GLU A 334 -3.77 14.08 12.31
N GLY A 335 -3.01 13.39 13.17
CA GLY A 335 -1.57 13.20 13.00
C GLY A 335 -1.24 12.41 11.71
N LEU A 336 -2.08 11.45 11.35
CA LEU A 336 -1.91 10.60 10.18
C LEU A 336 -2.89 10.94 9.03
N ALA A 337 -3.80 11.91 9.22
CA ALA A 337 -4.75 12.30 8.20
C ALA A 337 -4.05 12.86 6.95
N ASP A 338 -4.52 12.45 5.76
CA ASP A 338 -4.17 13.07 4.48
C ASP A 338 -5.31 13.93 3.92
N GLY A 339 -6.49 13.90 4.55
CA GLY A 339 -7.68 14.62 4.14
C GLY A 339 -8.41 14.02 2.93
N ARG A 340 -7.80 13.06 2.21
CA ARG A 340 -8.38 12.45 1.02
C ARG A 340 -9.28 11.27 1.39
N PRO A 341 -10.59 11.32 1.14
CA PRO A 341 -11.46 10.15 1.26
C PRO A 341 -11.19 9.13 0.15
N ASP A 342 -11.60 7.88 0.36
CA ASP A 342 -11.47 6.82 -0.64
C ASP A 342 -12.63 5.81 -0.46
N PHE A 343 -13.68 5.90 -1.25
CA PHE A 343 -14.98 5.25 -1.04
C PHE A 343 -15.55 5.60 0.35
N LEU A 344 -15.75 4.62 1.24
CA LEU A 344 -16.26 4.87 2.59
C LEU A 344 -15.17 5.34 3.57
N ALA A 345 -13.89 5.20 3.21
CA ALA A 345 -12.80 5.65 4.06
C ALA A 345 -12.74 7.19 4.06
N SER A 346 -12.77 7.79 5.23
CA SER A 346 -12.53 9.23 5.44
C SER A 346 -11.06 9.60 5.21
N GLY A 347 -10.75 10.91 5.23
CA GLY A 347 -9.37 11.40 5.16
C GLY A 347 -8.49 11.04 6.37
N ARG A 348 -9.07 10.51 7.44
CA ARG A 348 -8.39 10.12 8.70
C ARG A 348 -8.27 8.63 8.87
N GLU A 349 -9.03 7.84 8.10
CA GLU A 349 -9.08 6.39 8.24
C GLU A 349 -8.06 5.69 7.36
N TRP A 350 -7.47 4.64 7.93
CA TRP A 350 -6.48 3.79 7.31
C TRP A 350 -6.77 2.32 7.60
N ARG A 351 -6.55 1.47 6.59
CA ARG A 351 -6.61 0.02 6.79
C ARG A 351 -5.45 -0.42 7.67
N THR A 352 -5.74 -1.26 8.69
CA THR A 352 -4.70 -1.93 9.46
C THR A 352 -3.78 -2.74 8.53
N PRO A 353 -2.49 -2.38 8.38
CA PRO A 353 -1.59 -3.14 7.53
C PRO A 353 -1.15 -4.44 8.21
N PRO A 354 -0.83 -5.51 7.46
CA PRO A 354 -0.21 -6.70 8.03
C PRO A 354 1.19 -6.37 8.57
N LEU A 355 1.59 -7.01 9.66
CA LEU A 355 2.88 -6.77 10.30
C LEU A 355 3.95 -7.84 9.97
N TRP A 356 3.60 -8.93 9.29
CA TRP A 356 4.59 -9.93 8.88
C TRP A 356 5.69 -9.32 8.00
N GLY A 357 6.94 -9.71 8.23
CA GLY A 357 8.11 -9.18 7.54
C GLY A 357 8.51 -7.76 7.96
N LEU A 358 7.89 -7.20 9.00
CA LEU A 358 8.14 -5.84 9.47
C LEU A 358 9.61 -5.60 9.85
N GLY A 359 10.21 -6.51 10.61
CA GLY A 359 11.61 -6.41 11.01
C GLY A 359 12.61 -6.64 9.88
N LEU A 360 12.18 -7.11 8.69
CA LEU A 360 13.05 -7.32 7.53
C LEU A 360 13.13 -6.11 6.59
N ILE A 361 12.31 -5.08 6.80
CA ILE A 361 12.24 -3.91 5.91
C ILE A 361 13.61 -3.25 5.76
N GLU A 362 14.34 -3.06 6.86
CA GLU A 362 15.66 -2.44 6.82
C GLU A 362 16.68 -3.27 6.06
N ASN A 363 16.64 -4.60 6.19
CA ASN A 363 17.52 -5.50 5.45
C ASN A 363 17.29 -5.48 3.94
N ILE A 364 16.06 -5.11 3.51
CA ILE A 364 15.68 -5.04 2.10
C ILE A 364 16.00 -3.67 1.54
N ASN A 365 15.64 -2.60 2.24
CA ASN A 365 15.67 -1.22 1.76
C ASN A 365 16.87 -0.42 2.25
N GLY A 366 17.68 -0.94 3.17
CA GLY A 366 18.78 -0.21 3.81
C GLY A 366 18.34 0.81 4.87
N ALA A 367 17.05 1.07 4.98
CA ALA A 367 16.40 1.95 5.96
C ALA A 367 14.93 1.55 6.14
N ARG A 368 14.30 2.07 7.19
CA ARG A 368 12.86 1.89 7.44
C ARG A 368 12.09 3.15 7.06
N PHE A 369 11.00 2.92 6.33
CA PHE A 369 10.03 3.95 5.99
C PHE A 369 8.65 3.37 6.27
N LEU A 370 8.12 3.61 7.48
CA LEU A 370 6.88 3.02 7.96
C LEU A 370 5.70 3.97 7.80
N LEU A 371 4.49 3.48 8.03
CA LEU A 371 3.21 4.14 7.79
C LEU A 371 2.93 4.32 6.28
N HIS A 372 1.80 4.95 5.94
CA HIS A 372 1.30 5.06 4.56
C HIS A 372 2.17 5.93 3.64
N ASP A 373 3.00 6.79 4.21
CA ASP A 373 3.81 7.79 3.52
C ASP A 373 5.31 7.72 3.84
N GLY A 374 5.71 6.75 4.66
CA GLY A 374 7.12 6.54 5.00
C GLY A 374 7.69 7.51 6.02
N ARG A 375 6.84 8.26 6.76
CA ARG A 375 7.30 9.27 7.71
C ARG A 375 8.06 8.70 8.91
N ALA A 376 7.70 7.51 9.39
CA ALA A 376 8.34 6.91 10.56
C ALA A 376 9.60 6.15 10.16
N ARG A 377 10.71 6.45 10.85
CA ARG A 377 12.06 5.90 10.63
C ARG A 377 12.33 4.64 11.45
N THR A 378 11.54 4.42 12.50
CA THR A 378 11.66 3.31 13.44
C THR A 378 10.29 2.75 13.78
N LEU A 379 10.24 1.55 14.35
CA LEU A 379 9.02 0.96 14.90
C LEU A 379 8.43 1.83 16.01
N GLU A 380 9.30 2.37 16.86
CA GLU A 380 8.94 3.28 17.93
C GLU A 380 8.24 4.55 17.40
N GLU A 381 8.80 5.21 16.36
CA GLU A 381 8.15 6.35 15.73
C GLU A 381 6.79 5.98 15.13
N ALA A 382 6.67 4.80 14.52
CA ALA A 382 5.39 4.33 13.97
C ALA A 382 4.33 4.20 15.07
N ILE A 383 4.67 3.61 16.21
CA ILE A 383 3.76 3.50 17.37
C ILE A 383 3.39 4.89 17.90
N LEU A 384 4.34 5.80 18.01
CA LEU A 384 4.13 7.17 18.53
C LEU A 384 3.30 8.04 17.57
N TRP A 385 3.18 7.69 16.30
CA TRP A 385 2.27 8.34 15.34
C TRP A 385 0.82 7.85 15.44
N HIS A 386 0.55 6.74 16.13
CA HIS A 386 -0.80 6.23 16.31
C HIS A 386 -1.63 7.24 17.13
N GLY A 387 -2.83 7.56 16.62
CA GLY A 387 -3.76 8.51 17.25
C GLY A 387 -5.21 8.04 17.02
N GLY A 388 -6.19 8.91 17.22
CA GLY A 388 -7.59 8.54 17.05
C GLY A 388 -7.97 7.32 17.88
N GLU A 389 -8.48 6.27 17.25
CA GLU A 389 -8.86 5.00 17.91
C GLU A 389 -7.67 4.32 18.60
N ALA A 390 -6.46 4.50 18.11
CA ALA A 390 -5.24 3.92 18.69
C ALA A 390 -4.58 4.79 19.77
N LEU A 391 -5.19 5.93 20.17
CA LEU A 391 -4.61 6.86 21.14
C LEU A 391 -4.38 6.22 22.51
N ALA A 392 -5.27 5.32 22.94
CA ALA A 392 -5.12 4.61 24.21
C ALA A 392 -3.90 3.69 24.20
N SER A 393 -3.71 2.92 23.13
CA SER A 393 -2.54 2.05 22.94
C SER A 393 -1.23 2.83 22.86
N GLN A 394 -1.20 3.97 22.15
CA GLN A 394 -0.07 4.90 22.16
C GLN A 394 0.24 5.39 23.59
N GLY A 395 -0.78 5.75 24.36
CA GLY A 395 -0.66 6.19 25.75
C GLY A 395 -0.04 5.12 26.64
N LEU A 396 -0.50 3.87 26.55
CA LEU A 396 0.09 2.74 27.28
C LEU A 396 1.55 2.52 26.93
N PHE A 397 1.91 2.58 25.64
CA PHE A 397 3.31 2.50 25.21
C PHE A 397 4.16 3.66 25.79
N LYS A 398 3.64 4.88 25.81
CA LYS A 398 4.36 6.05 26.35
C LYS A 398 4.55 6.02 27.85
N SER A 399 3.62 5.41 28.59
CA SER A 399 3.68 5.27 30.05
C SER A 399 4.47 4.04 30.52
N ALA A 400 4.69 3.07 29.63
CA ALA A 400 5.46 1.88 29.94
C ALA A 400 6.91 2.20 30.28
N ASP A 401 7.53 1.39 31.11
CA ASP A 401 8.96 1.47 31.38
C ASP A 401 9.80 1.09 30.14
N ILE A 402 11.08 1.43 30.16
CA ILE A 402 11.98 1.23 29.02
C ILE A 402 12.14 -0.26 28.65
N GLN A 403 12.06 -1.18 29.65
CA GLN A 403 12.17 -2.60 29.40
C GLN A 403 10.96 -3.10 28.63
N SER A 404 9.75 -2.79 29.08
CA SER A 404 8.49 -3.18 28.41
C SER A 404 8.40 -2.62 26.98
N ARG A 405 8.86 -1.36 26.76
CA ARG A 405 8.94 -0.81 25.40
C ARG A 405 9.91 -1.59 24.52
N ASN A 406 11.12 -1.91 25.04
CA ASN A 406 12.12 -2.66 24.29
C ASN A 406 11.65 -4.09 23.96
N GLU A 407 10.96 -4.75 24.88
CA GLU A 407 10.41 -6.09 24.68
C GLU A 407 9.33 -6.06 23.57
N LEU A 408 8.40 -5.09 23.58
CA LEU A 408 7.46 -4.90 22.47
C LEU A 408 8.17 -4.67 21.14
N LEU A 409 9.21 -3.84 21.11
CA LEU A 409 9.99 -3.61 19.89
C LEU A 409 10.71 -4.88 19.43
N ALA A 410 11.25 -5.70 20.34
CA ALA A 410 11.87 -6.98 20.02
C ALA A 410 10.87 -7.96 19.36
N PHE A 411 9.64 -8.01 19.87
CA PHE A 411 8.56 -8.78 19.25
C PHE A 411 8.25 -8.30 17.82
N LEU A 412 8.07 -7.00 17.63
CA LEU A 412 7.79 -6.42 16.30
C LEU A 412 8.95 -6.62 15.32
N GLU A 413 10.20 -6.61 15.81
CA GLU A 413 11.38 -6.93 15.01
C GLU A 413 11.43 -8.42 14.61
N ALA A 414 10.86 -9.29 15.42
CA ALA A 414 10.81 -10.72 15.12
C ALA A 414 9.81 -11.08 14.01
N LEU A 415 8.80 -10.23 13.80
CA LEU A 415 7.83 -10.38 12.70
C LEU A 415 8.49 -10.06 11.36
#